data_4953c3ce54c6413a2885189a0b71bee1
#
_entry.id   4953c3ce54c6413a2885189a0b71bee1
#
_cell.length_a   1.000
_cell.length_b   1.000
_cell.length_c   1.000
_cell.angle_alpha   90.00
_cell.angle_beta   90.00
_cell.angle_gamma   90.00
#
_symmetry.space_group_name_H-M   'P 1'
#
loop_
_entity.id
_entity.type
_entity.pdbx_description
1 polymer ?
#
loop_
_entity_poly.entity_id
_entity_poly.type
_entity_poly.pdbx_seq_one_letter_code
_entity_poly.pdbx_strand_id
1 'polypeptide(L)'
;MNAHTLRFAYNKDMTLYDRDIREPLFQWLEEKYGMVRIIEEKQTGKARADAVMVTVDEVIGIEIKSDADTYARLENQVKYYDWYYDRNYVVVGTSHALHIEEHVPAWWGIITAEKEADGIDFYEMRKPQVNPKRKMKRKITLLWRPELVRIQKRNHLPAYKEKAKKFVQERILAKIPEEQLHREISRELFERDYTLIEAELEEYRQRK
;
A
#
# COMPACT_ATOMS: atom_id res chain seq x y z
N MET A 1 -32.26 -38.04 -12.57
CA MET A 1 -31.99 -36.91 -11.67
C MET A 1 -31.03 -35.97 -12.36
N ASN A 2 -31.52 -34.82 -12.80
CA ASN A 2 -30.78 -33.89 -13.65
C ASN A 2 -29.84 -33.05 -12.83
N ALA A 3 -28.55 -33.13 -13.15
CA ALA A 3 -27.55 -32.18 -12.67
C ALA A 3 -27.82 -30.83 -13.31
N HIS A 4 -28.28 -29.89 -12.54
CA HIS A 4 -28.35 -28.49 -12.93
C HIS A 4 -26.93 -27.96 -13.07
N THR A 5 -26.47 -27.88 -14.32
CA THR A 5 -25.31 -27.10 -14.70
C THR A 5 -25.70 -25.62 -14.55
N LEU A 6 -25.33 -25.02 -13.44
CA LEU A 6 -25.38 -23.57 -13.28
C LEU A 6 -24.35 -22.96 -14.25
N ARG A 7 -24.82 -22.64 -15.47
CA ARG A 7 -24.13 -21.72 -16.36
C ARG A 7 -24.29 -20.33 -15.72
N PHE A 8 -23.25 -19.86 -15.05
CA PHE A 8 -23.10 -18.43 -14.81
C PHE A 8 -22.99 -17.77 -16.20
N ALA A 9 -24.08 -17.21 -16.69
CA ALA A 9 -24.04 -16.29 -17.81
C ALA A 9 -23.26 -15.06 -17.32
N TYR A 10 -22.03 -14.90 -17.82
CA TYR A 10 -21.23 -13.70 -17.60
C TYR A 10 -21.98 -12.52 -18.23
N ASN A 11 -22.70 -11.80 -17.42
CA ASN A 11 -23.47 -10.65 -17.86
C ASN A 11 -22.49 -9.49 -18.05
N LYS A 12 -22.32 -8.99 -19.24
CA LYS A 12 -21.35 -7.93 -19.58
C LYS A 12 -21.57 -6.64 -18.78
N ASP A 13 -22.76 -6.47 -18.20
CA ASP A 13 -23.12 -5.36 -17.32
C ASP A 13 -22.59 -5.52 -15.87
N MET A 14 -22.00 -6.67 -15.53
CA MET A 14 -21.45 -6.98 -14.20
C MET A 14 -19.93 -6.83 -14.13
N THR A 15 -19.25 -6.46 -15.21
CA THR A 15 -17.80 -6.28 -15.22
C THR A 15 -17.38 -5.12 -14.32
N LEU A 16 -16.55 -5.39 -13.33
CA LEU A 16 -15.94 -4.38 -12.47
C LEU A 16 -14.66 -3.84 -13.11
N TYR A 17 -14.55 -2.52 -13.12
CA TYR A 17 -13.32 -1.82 -13.49
C TYR A 17 -12.62 -1.26 -12.24
N ASP A 18 -11.32 -1.00 -12.33
CA ASP A 18 -10.51 -0.44 -11.25
C ASP A 18 -11.15 0.81 -10.60
N ARG A 19 -11.63 1.74 -11.41
CA ARG A 19 -12.32 2.97 -10.95
C ARG A 19 -13.60 2.71 -10.14
N ASP A 20 -14.28 1.60 -10.41
CA ASP A 20 -15.53 1.24 -9.72
C ASP A 20 -15.23 0.68 -8.33
N ILE A 21 -14.06 0.03 -8.17
CA ILE A 21 -13.61 -0.63 -6.94
C ILE A 21 -13.03 0.36 -5.92
N ARG A 22 -12.29 1.39 -6.35
CA ARG A 22 -11.44 2.23 -5.48
C ARG A 22 -12.19 2.85 -4.31
N GLU A 23 -13.14 3.73 -4.58
CA GLU A 23 -13.85 4.46 -3.53
C GLU A 23 -14.61 3.53 -2.55
N PRO A 24 -15.41 2.55 -3.01
CA PRO A 24 -16.06 1.60 -2.11
C PRO A 24 -15.06 0.78 -1.29
N LEU A 25 -13.92 0.38 -1.88
CA LEU A 25 -12.87 -0.32 -1.17
C LEU A 25 -12.28 0.53 -0.04
N PHE A 26 -12.00 1.81 -0.29
CA PHE A 26 -11.42 2.69 0.71
C PHE A 26 -12.38 2.88 1.89
N GLN A 27 -13.66 3.09 1.62
CA GLN A 27 -14.67 3.14 2.66
C GLN A 27 -14.73 1.83 3.47
N TRP A 28 -14.75 0.69 2.80
CA TRP A 28 -14.76 -0.62 3.46
C TRP A 28 -13.51 -0.84 4.34
N LEU A 29 -12.33 -0.40 3.88
CA LEU A 29 -11.10 -0.46 4.66
C LEU A 29 -11.15 0.45 5.89
N GLU A 30 -11.68 1.67 5.77
CA GLU A 30 -11.87 2.59 6.89
C GLU A 30 -12.83 2.03 7.93
N GLU A 31 -13.95 1.43 7.50
CA GLU A 31 -14.90 0.76 8.39
C GLU A 31 -14.26 -0.43 9.12
N LYS A 32 -13.45 -1.21 8.42
CA LYS A 32 -12.81 -2.41 8.95
C LYS A 32 -11.64 -2.13 9.90
N TYR A 33 -10.80 -1.16 9.56
CA TYR A 33 -9.55 -0.87 10.28
C TYR A 33 -9.62 0.35 11.19
N GLY A 34 -10.70 1.12 11.11
CA GLY A 34 -10.87 2.37 11.86
C GLY A 34 -10.00 3.49 11.31
N MET A 35 -9.24 4.16 12.17
CA MET A 35 -8.36 5.25 11.74
C MET A 35 -7.23 4.77 10.85
N VAL A 36 -7.39 4.93 9.55
CA VAL A 36 -6.36 4.66 8.53
C VAL A 36 -6.16 5.89 7.64
N ARG A 37 -5.05 5.91 6.95
CA ARG A 37 -4.80 6.87 5.88
C ARG A 37 -4.59 6.11 4.57
N ILE A 38 -5.36 6.42 3.56
CA ILE A 38 -5.17 5.89 2.21
C ILE A 38 -4.34 6.89 1.38
N ILE A 39 -3.30 6.37 0.72
CA ILE A 39 -2.44 7.12 -0.21
C ILE A 39 -2.54 6.41 -1.56
N GLU A 40 -3.16 7.05 -2.53
CA GLU A 40 -3.32 6.49 -3.88
C GLU A 40 -2.07 6.67 -4.74
N GLU A 41 -1.94 5.81 -5.75
CA GLU A 41 -0.97 5.93 -6.84
C GLU A 41 0.49 6.10 -6.33
N LYS A 42 0.83 5.42 -5.24
CA LYS A 42 2.13 5.58 -4.59
C LYS A 42 3.26 4.95 -5.40
N GLN A 43 4.20 5.75 -5.87
CA GLN A 43 5.41 5.23 -6.52
C GLN A 43 6.22 4.36 -5.55
N THR A 44 6.48 3.12 -5.96
CA THR A 44 7.12 2.07 -5.17
C THR A 44 8.24 1.42 -5.99
N GLY A 45 9.41 2.02 -6.00
CA GLY A 45 10.51 1.59 -6.87
C GLY A 45 10.17 1.78 -8.35
N LYS A 46 10.13 0.68 -9.13
CA LYS A 46 9.72 0.70 -10.54
C LYS A 46 8.25 0.32 -10.75
N ALA A 47 7.52 0.00 -9.66
CA ALA A 47 6.09 -0.18 -9.68
C ALA A 47 5.39 1.04 -9.08
N ARG A 48 4.09 1.15 -9.29
CA ARG A 48 3.21 2.11 -8.65
C ARG A 48 2.12 1.32 -7.95
N ALA A 49 2.01 1.51 -6.64
CA ALA A 49 0.95 0.89 -5.87
C ALA A 49 -0.36 1.61 -6.14
N ASP A 50 -1.44 0.87 -6.36
CA ASP A 50 -2.76 1.45 -6.60
C ASP A 50 -3.23 2.21 -5.36
N ALA A 51 -3.05 1.61 -4.19
CA ALA A 51 -3.21 2.30 -2.93
C ALA A 51 -2.23 1.80 -1.86
N VAL A 52 -1.99 2.62 -0.86
CA VAL A 52 -1.24 2.28 0.35
C VAL A 52 -2.08 2.69 1.55
N MET A 53 -2.50 1.73 2.33
CA MET A 53 -3.16 1.95 3.61
C MET A 53 -2.11 2.07 4.71
N VAL A 54 -2.17 3.15 5.46
CA VAL A 54 -1.27 3.41 6.58
C VAL A 54 -2.07 3.42 7.86
N THR A 55 -1.70 2.56 8.79
CA THR A 55 -2.15 2.61 10.18
C THR A 55 -1.08 3.28 11.04
N VAL A 56 -1.32 3.44 12.34
CA VAL A 56 -0.32 3.98 13.27
C VAL A 56 0.96 3.12 13.29
N ASP A 57 0.82 1.81 13.10
CA ASP A 57 1.91 0.85 13.26
C ASP A 57 2.43 0.24 11.95
N GLU A 58 1.62 0.15 10.91
CA GLU A 58 1.94 -0.60 9.70
C GLU A 58 1.65 0.20 8.41
N VAL A 59 2.40 -0.15 7.38
CA VAL A 59 2.19 0.35 6.00
C VAL A 59 1.82 -0.84 5.13
N ILE A 60 0.62 -0.83 4.58
CA ILE A 60 0.01 -1.96 3.87
C ILE A 60 -0.17 -1.59 2.40
N GLY A 61 0.47 -2.34 1.51
CA GLY A 61 0.31 -2.16 0.06
C GLY A 61 -0.98 -2.81 -0.44
N ILE A 62 -1.68 -2.16 -1.35
CA ILE A 62 -2.92 -2.65 -1.94
C ILE A 62 -2.79 -2.60 -3.46
N GLU A 63 -2.90 -3.74 -4.09
CA GLU A 63 -2.95 -3.91 -5.54
C GLU A 63 -4.37 -4.28 -5.95
N ILE A 64 -4.92 -3.60 -6.96
CA ILE A 64 -6.27 -3.85 -7.48
C ILE A 64 -6.16 -4.54 -8.83
N LYS A 65 -6.88 -5.63 -9.00
CA LYS A 65 -7.04 -6.37 -10.25
C LYS A 65 -8.51 -6.49 -10.58
N SER A 66 -9.01 -5.54 -11.34
CA SER A 66 -10.38 -5.55 -11.84
C SER A 66 -10.62 -6.71 -12.82
N ASP A 67 -11.88 -6.99 -13.14
CA ASP A 67 -12.23 -8.04 -14.11
C ASP A 67 -11.63 -7.81 -15.50
N ALA A 68 -11.29 -6.56 -15.84
CA ALA A 68 -10.68 -6.19 -17.11
C ALA A 68 -9.15 -6.33 -17.14
N ASP A 69 -8.52 -6.56 -15.99
CA ASP A 69 -7.06 -6.65 -15.88
C ASP A 69 -6.52 -8.04 -16.23
N THR A 70 -5.19 -8.10 -16.39
CA THR A 70 -4.45 -9.34 -16.57
C THR A 70 -3.34 -9.48 -15.53
N TYR A 71 -2.83 -10.67 -15.33
CA TYR A 71 -1.71 -10.94 -14.41
C TYR A 71 -0.33 -10.61 -14.98
N ALA A 72 -0.21 -10.16 -16.23
CA ALA A 72 1.07 -9.95 -16.92
C ALA A 72 2.10 -9.10 -16.15
N ARG A 73 1.64 -8.16 -15.31
CA ARG A 73 2.52 -7.29 -14.52
C ARG A 73 2.58 -7.67 -13.04
N LEU A 74 1.71 -8.59 -12.59
CA LEU A 74 1.50 -8.86 -11.17
C LEU A 74 2.75 -9.41 -10.48
N GLU A 75 3.49 -10.33 -11.11
CA GLU A 75 4.73 -10.86 -10.56
C GLU A 75 5.75 -9.75 -10.23
N ASN A 76 5.90 -8.79 -11.13
CA ASN A 76 6.80 -7.67 -10.89
C ASN A 76 6.26 -6.71 -9.82
N GLN A 77 4.96 -6.48 -9.75
CA GLN A 77 4.31 -5.68 -8.71
C GLN A 77 4.52 -6.35 -7.35
N VAL A 78 4.24 -7.64 -7.20
CA VAL A 78 4.49 -8.44 -5.99
C VAL A 78 5.90 -8.25 -5.47
N LYS A 79 6.91 -8.33 -6.35
CA LYS A 79 8.32 -8.14 -5.99
C LYS A 79 8.60 -6.77 -5.36
N TYR A 80 8.02 -5.70 -5.92
CA TYR A 80 8.23 -4.37 -5.37
C TYR A 80 7.44 -4.16 -4.09
N TYR A 81 6.18 -4.57 -4.03
CA TYR A 81 5.39 -4.51 -2.81
C TYR A 81 6.07 -5.22 -1.65
N ASP A 82 6.59 -6.42 -1.88
CA ASP A 82 7.33 -7.21 -0.89
C ASP A 82 8.58 -6.50 -0.35
N TRP A 83 9.17 -5.59 -1.10
CA TRP A 83 10.32 -4.85 -0.61
C TRP A 83 9.97 -3.64 0.27
N TYR A 84 8.75 -3.11 0.15
CA TYR A 84 8.41 -1.82 0.75
C TYR A 84 7.41 -1.89 1.89
N TYR A 85 6.45 -2.81 1.84
CA TYR A 85 5.31 -2.81 2.72
C TYR A 85 5.37 -3.92 3.78
N ASP A 86 4.72 -3.68 4.90
CA ASP A 86 4.72 -4.58 6.05
C ASP A 86 3.78 -5.75 5.84
N ARG A 87 2.69 -5.49 5.15
CA ARG A 87 1.72 -6.45 4.63
C ARG A 87 1.26 -6.00 3.25
N ASN A 88 0.66 -6.90 2.53
CA ASN A 88 0.10 -6.59 1.22
C ASN A 88 -1.26 -7.23 1.04
N TYR A 89 -2.14 -6.54 0.34
CA TYR A 89 -3.38 -7.08 -0.19
C TYR A 89 -3.36 -7.09 -1.72
N VAL A 90 -4.00 -8.09 -2.28
CA VAL A 90 -4.55 -8.02 -3.63
C VAL A 90 -6.06 -7.99 -3.53
N VAL A 91 -6.69 -7.05 -4.24
CA VAL A 91 -8.14 -6.93 -4.37
C VAL A 91 -8.50 -7.35 -5.78
N VAL A 92 -9.39 -8.30 -5.93
CA VAL A 92 -9.72 -8.88 -7.23
C VAL A 92 -11.21 -8.87 -7.49
N GLY A 93 -11.60 -8.61 -8.75
CA GLY A 93 -12.94 -8.89 -9.20
C GLY A 93 -13.25 -10.39 -9.26
N THR A 94 -14.51 -10.74 -9.41
CA THR A 94 -15.01 -12.13 -9.38
C THR A 94 -14.32 -13.04 -10.39
N SER A 95 -13.96 -12.51 -11.57
CA SER A 95 -13.27 -13.28 -12.63
C SER A 95 -11.90 -13.81 -12.22
N HIS A 96 -11.24 -13.14 -11.28
CA HIS A 96 -9.90 -13.49 -10.81
C HIS A 96 -9.89 -14.30 -9.50
N ALA A 97 -11.00 -14.33 -8.78
CA ALA A 97 -11.07 -14.87 -7.41
C ALA A 97 -10.58 -16.33 -7.28
N LEU A 98 -10.84 -17.17 -8.28
CA LEU A 98 -10.50 -18.60 -8.25
C LEU A 98 -9.00 -18.89 -8.42
N HIS A 99 -8.26 -18.00 -9.07
CA HIS A 99 -6.86 -18.28 -9.47
C HIS A 99 -5.84 -17.32 -8.84
N ILE A 100 -6.29 -16.28 -8.15
CA ILE A 100 -5.37 -15.27 -7.61
C ILE A 100 -4.35 -15.85 -6.61
N GLU A 101 -4.71 -16.90 -5.89
CA GLU A 101 -3.81 -17.56 -4.94
C GLU A 101 -2.54 -18.12 -5.58
N GLU A 102 -2.60 -18.49 -6.86
CA GLU A 102 -1.46 -19.00 -7.62
C GLU A 102 -0.49 -17.88 -8.02
N HIS A 103 -0.93 -16.62 -7.99
CA HIS A 103 -0.20 -15.46 -8.47
C HIS A 103 0.38 -14.57 -7.37
N VAL A 104 -0.02 -14.77 -6.11
CA VAL A 104 0.47 -13.99 -4.98
C VAL A 104 1.02 -14.88 -3.86
N PRO A 105 2.05 -14.43 -3.13
CA PRO A 105 2.61 -15.19 -2.01
C PRO A 105 1.58 -15.49 -0.92
N ALA A 106 1.83 -16.55 -0.15
CA ALA A 106 0.94 -16.98 0.94
C ALA A 106 0.73 -15.92 2.04
N TRP A 107 1.69 -14.99 2.21
CA TRP A 107 1.56 -13.89 3.18
C TRP A 107 0.75 -12.69 2.69
N TRP A 108 0.37 -12.64 1.41
CA TRP A 108 -0.54 -11.62 0.91
C TRP A 108 -1.97 -11.90 1.34
N GLY A 109 -2.68 -10.87 1.75
CA GLY A 109 -4.13 -10.93 1.91
C GLY A 109 -4.84 -10.92 0.56
N ILE A 110 -6.04 -11.48 0.51
CA ILE A 110 -6.89 -11.52 -0.68
C ILE A 110 -8.25 -10.99 -0.29
N ILE A 111 -8.71 -9.99 -1.03
CA ILE A 111 -10.05 -9.42 -0.94
C ILE A 111 -10.72 -9.64 -2.30
N THR A 112 -11.94 -10.16 -2.31
CA THR A 112 -12.77 -10.20 -3.51
C THR A 112 -13.74 -9.04 -3.51
N ALA A 113 -13.98 -8.47 -4.68
CA ALA A 113 -14.97 -7.45 -4.95
C ALA A 113 -16.05 -8.05 -5.87
N GLU A 114 -17.29 -8.01 -5.44
CA GLU A 114 -18.44 -8.50 -6.20
C GLU A 114 -19.44 -7.37 -6.41
N LYS A 115 -19.92 -7.24 -7.65
CA LYS A 115 -20.91 -6.23 -7.99
C LYS A 115 -22.28 -6.71 -7.57
N GLU A 116 -22.93 -5.95 -6.71
CA GLU A 116 -24.28 -6.16 -6.25
C GLU A 116 -25.23 -5.10 -6.83
N ALA A 117 -26.55 -5.28 -6.60
CA ALA A 117 -27.56 -4.35 -7.11
C ALA A 117 -27.38 -2.93 -6.56
N ASP A 118 -26.94 -2.80 -5.32
CA ASP A 118 -26.84 -1.53 -4.59
C ASP A 118 -25.37 -1.08 -4.36
N GLY A 119 -24.39 -1.73 -5.01
CA GLY A 119 -22.98 -1.34 -4.84
C GLY A 119 -21.97 -2.44 -5.12
N ILE A 120 -20.90 -2.44 -4.35
CA ILE A 120 -19.87 -3.49 -4.38
C ILE A 120 -19.72 -4.09 -3.00
N ASP A 121 -19.84 -5.39 -2.92
CA ASP A 121 -19.56 -6.16 -1.70
C ASP A 121 -18.09 -6.61 -1.69
N PHE A 122 -17.47 -6.57 -0.51
CA PHE A 122 -16.08 -6.97 -0.32
C PHE A 122 -16.00 -8.11 0.70
N TYR A 123 -15.31 -9.15 0.30
CA TYR A 123 -15.07 -10.29 1.17
C TYR A 123 -13.59 -10.58 1.31
N GLU A 124 -13.09 -10.62 2.55
CA GLU A 124 -11.70 -10.97 2.84
C GLU A 124 -11.53 -12.50 2.85
N MET A 125 -11.11 -13.06 1.73
CA MET A 125 -10.83 -14.49 1.58
C MET A 125 -9.64 -14.94 2.43
N ARG A 126 -8.60 -14.10 2.50
CA ARG A 126 -7.35 -14.38 3.22
C ARG A 126 -6.82 -13.12 3.89
N LYS A 127 -6.55 -13.21 5.20
CA LYS A 127 -5.90 -12.13 5.95
C LYS A 127 -4.43 -12.01 5.58
N PRO A 128 -3.87 -10.80 5.48
CA PRO A 128 -2.47 -10.62 5.18
C PRO A 128 -1.61 -10.98 6.41
N GLN A 129 -0.53 -11.67 6.18
CA GLN A 129 0.48 -11.94 7.19
C GLN A 129 1.62 -10.93 7.11
N VAL A 130 2.47 -10.89 8.14
CA VAL A 130 3.68 -10.06 8.11
C VAL A 130 4.56 -10.49 6.94
N ASN A 131 4.92 -9.52 6.12
CA ASN A 131 5.73 -9.75 4.94
C ASN A 131 7.19 -10.07 5.31
N PRO A 132 7.69 -11.29 5.05
CA PRO A 132 9.05 -11.70 5.40
C PRO A 132 10.13 -11.09 4.51
N LYS A 133 9.76 -10.49 3.38
CA LYS A 133 10.70 -9.94 2.38
C LYS A 133 10.88 -8.44 2.44
N ARG A 134 10.18 -7.75 3.35
CA ARG A 134 10.32 -6.29 3.48
C ARG A 134 11.76 -5.88 3.77
N LYS A 135 12.14 -4.72 3.25
CA LYS A 135 13.50 -4.17 3.42
C LYS A 135 13.42 -2.76 3.98
N MET A 136 13.89 -2.56 5.20
CA MET A 136 13.87 -1.24 5.86
C MET A 136 14.55 -0.16 5.01
N LYS A 137 15.63 -0.50 4.30
CA LYS A 137 16.29 0.39 3.33
C LYS A 137 15.37 0.84 2.19
N ARG A 138 14.34 0.06 1.86
CA ARG A 138 13.34 0.42 0.86
C ARG A 138 12.18 1.17 1.50
N LYS A 139 11.65 0.70 2.62
CA LYS A 139 10.55 1.34 3.33
C LYS A 139 10.86 2.81 3.67
N ILE A 140 12.07 3.13 4.19
CA ILE A 140 12.47 4.50 4.53
C ILE A 140 12.46 5.45 3.32
N THR A 141 12.56 4.94 2.08
CA THR A 141 12.53 5.80 0.89
C THR A 141 11.13 6.35 0.58
N LEU A 142 10.08 5.81 1.18
CA LEU A 142 8.71 6.32 1.10
C LEU A 142 8.59 7.71 1.75
N LEU A 143 9.50 8.04 2.67
CA LEU A 143 9.53 9.31 3.37
C LEU A 143 10.17 10.42 2.52
N TRP A 144 9.70 11.65 2.74
CA TRP A 144 10.29 12.87 2.21
C TRP A 144 11.34 13.44 3.18
N ARG A 145 12.09 14.43 2.72
CA ARG A 145 13.16 15.02 3.53
C ARG A 145 12.68 15.63 4.85
N PRO A 146 11.59 16.40 4.89
CA PRO A 146 11.05 16.94 6.14
C PRO A 146 10.69 15.84 7.18
N GLU A 147 10.09 14.73 6.73
CA GLU A 147 9.76 13.59 7.59
C GLU A 147 10.99 12.94 8.21
N LEU A 148 12.07 12.79 7.42
CA LEU A 148 13.36 12.31 7.94
C LEU A 148 13.94 13.27 8.99
N VAL A 149 13.78 14.57 8.82
CA VAL A 149 14.21 15.59 9.81
C VAL A 149 13.41 15.44 11.12
N ARG A 150 12.09 15.20 11.03
CA ARG A 150 11.27 14.97 12.22
C ARG A 150 11.71 13.71 12.97
N ILE A 151 12.00 12.60 12.26
CA ILE A 151 12.56 11.38 12.87
C ILE A 151 13.90 11.67 13.53
N GLN A 152 14.83 12.38 12.87
CA GLN A 152 16.10 12.76 13.47
C GLN A 152 15.92 13.54 14.77
N LYS A 153 15.01 14.53 14.77
CA LYS A 153 14.73 15.37 15.92
C LYS A 153 14.18 14.57 17.10
N ARG A 154 13.19 13.71 16.87
CA ARG A 154 12.62 12.85 17.92
C ARG A 154 13.64 11.88 18.52
N ASN A 155 14.60 11.44 17.72
CA ASN A 155 15.63 10.47 18.14
C ASN A 155 16.97 11.14 18.51
N HIS A 156 16.98 12.46 18.73
CA HIS A 156 18.18 13.23 19.11
C HIS A 156 19.38 13.02 18.18
N LEU A 157 19.13 12.76 16.89
CA LEU A 157 20.18 12.63 15.88
C LEU A 157 20.60 13.99 15.32
N PRO A 158 21.86 14.14 14.87
CA PRO A 158 22.31 15.36 14.18
C PRO A 158 21.45 15.73 12.99
N ALA A 159 21.23 17.01 12.75
CA ALA A 159 20.32 17.51 11.71
C ALA A 159 20.77 17.27 10.25
N TYR A 160 22.05 17.05 9.99
CA TYR A 160 22.62 16.80 8.64
C TYR A 160 22.04 17.70 7.52
N LYS A 161 21.94 19.02 7.80
CA LYS A 161 21.24 19.98 6.91
C LYS A 161 21.75 19.96 5.46
N GLU A 162 23.07 19.94 5.27
CA GLU A 162 23.73 19.99 3.96
C GLU A 162 23.93 18.62 3.29
N LYS A 163 23.43 17.54 3.90
CA LYS A 163 23.65 16.19 3.37
C LYS A 163 22.47 15.74 2.49
N ALA A 164 22.78 14.95 1.46
CA ALA A 164 21.79 14.36 0.58
C ALA A 164 20.79 13.47 1.35
N LYS A 165 19.57 13.36 0.84
CA LYS A 165 18.51 12.52 1.43
C LYS A 165 19.00 11.10 1.74
N LYS A 166 19.72 10.47 0.80
CA LYS A 166 20.28 9.13 0.95
C LYS A 166 21.20 9.00 2.15
N PHE A 167 22.11 9.96 2.34
CA PHE A 167 23.01 9.97 3.50
C PHE A 167 22.22 9.98 4.82
N VAL A 168 21.19 10.82 4.91
CA VAL A 168 20.35 10.91 6.09
C VAL A 168 19.61 9.61 6.36
N GLN A 169 19.06 8.99 5.33
CA GLN A 169 18.44 7.67 5.44
C GLN A 169 19.42 6.62 5.98
N GLU A 170 20.64 6.57 5.45
CA GLU A 170 21.68 5.64 5.92
C GLU A 170 22.05 5.88 7.40
N ARG A 171 22.11 7.14 7.84
CA ARG A 171 22.38 7.46 9.24
C ARG A 171 21.23 7.08 10.17
N ILE A 172 20.01 7.31 9.77
CA ILE A 172 18.82 6.88 10.50
C ILE A 172 18.81 5.35 10.64
N LEU A 173 18.98 4.62 9.54
CA LEU A 173 19.05 3.17 9.50
C LEU A 173 20.17 2.58 10.41
N ALA A 174 21.29 3.28 10.53
CA ALA A 174 22.43 2.82 11.34
C ALA A 174 22.28 3.13 12.84
N LYS A 175 21.40 4.08 13.22
CA LYS A 175 21.32 4.60 14.59
C LYS A 175 20.04 4.26 15.33
N ILE A 176 18.94 4.03 14.59
CA ILE A 176 17.64 3.73 15.19
C ILE A 176 17.39 2.22 15.05
N PRO A 177 17.02 1.52 16.14
CA PRO A 177 16.63 0.11 16.08
C PRO A 177 15.50 -0.11 15.06
N GLU A 178 15.55 -1.23 14.34
CA GLU A 178 14.63 -1.50 13.21
C GLU A 178 13.15 -1.43 13.63
N GLU A 179 12.81 -2.02 14.76
CA GLU A 179 11.44 -2.03 15.28
C GLU A 179 10.94 -0.62 15.63
N GLN A 180 11.79 0.22 16.22
CA GLN A 180 11.45 1.61 16.50
C GLN A 180 11.31 2.40 15.20
N LEU A 181 12.25 2.24 14.27
CA LEU A 181 12.22 2.92 12.98
C LEU A 181 10.98 2.55 12.16
N HIS A 182 10.54 1.32 12.30
CA HIS A 182 9.32 0.83 11.67
C HIS A 182 8.09 1.66 12.07
N ARG A 183 7.88 1.86 13.38
CA ARG A 183 6.81 2.72 13.92
C ARG A 183 6.99 4.18 13.52
N GLU A 184 8.21 4.70 13.57
CA GLU A 184 8.51 6.07 13.16
C GLU A 184 8.13 6.34 11.69
N ILE A 185 8.42 5.41 10.79
CA ILE A 185 8.06 5.54 9.37
C ILE A 185 6.54 5.50 9.18
N SER A 186 5.85 4.55 9.83
CA SER A 186 4.40 4.45 9.76
C SER A 186 3.72 5.72 10.29
N ARG A 187 4.20 6.24 11.42
CA ARG A 187 3.73 7.50 12.01
C ARG A 187 3.87 8.67 11.05
N GLU A 188 5.05 8.87 10.45
CA GLU A 188 5.28 9.98 9.51
C GLU A 188 4.35 9.90 8.28
N LEU A 189 4.09 8.69 7.77
CA LEU A 189 3.18 8.49 6.65
C LEU A 189 1.71 8.70 7.07
N PHE A 190 1.34 8.30 8.27
CA PHE A 190 0.01 8.46 8.82
C PHE A 190 -0.33 9.94 9.09
N GLU A 191 0.61 10.68 9.71
CA GLU A 191 0.47 12.09 10.06
C GLU A 191 0.80 13.03 8.87
N ARG A 192 1.12 12.49 7.68
CA ARG A 192 1.55 13.28 6.53
C ARG A 192 0.55 14.37 6.16
N ASP A 193 0.97 15.61 6.25
CA ASP A 193 0.24 16.78 5.77
C ASP A 193 0.90 17.29 4.48
N TYR A 194 0.22 17.14 3.35
CA TYR A 194 0.77 17.54 2.05
C TYR A 194 0.96 19.05 1.96
N THR A 195 0.08 19.85 2.55
CA THR A 195 0.18 21.32 2.53
C THR A 195 1.41 21.82 3.29
N LEU A 196 1.63 21.28 4.49
CA LEU A 196 2.83 21.60 5.28
C LEU A 196 4.11 21.14 4.59
N ILE A 197 4.10 19.96 3.98
CA ILE A 197 5.28 19.42 3.29
C ILE A 197 5.61 20.24 2.05
N GLU A 198 4.63 20.69 1.28
CA GLU A 198 4.85 21.57 0.12
C GLU A 198 5.47 22.88 0.56
N ALA A 199 4.98 23.51 1.62
CA ALA A 199 5.56 24.71 2.18
C ALA A 199 7.02 24.51 2.65
N GLU A 200 7.31 23.43 3.37
CA GLU A 200 8.66 23.08 3.82
C GLU A 200 9.63 22.79 2.65
N LEU A 201 9.13 22.17 1.58
CA LEU A 201 9.93 21.92 0.36
C LEU A 201 10.22 23.21 -0.41
N GLU A 202 9.26 24.12 -0.49
CA GLU A 202 9.44 25.43 -1.12
C GLU A 202 10.48 26.26 -0.37
N GLU A 203 10.39 26.35 0.95
CA GLU A 203 11.38 27.01 1.79
C GLU A 203 12.79 26.41 1.63
N TYR A 204 12.89 25.10 1.51
CA TYR A 204 14.18 24.43 1.25
C TYR A 204 14.76 24.76 -0.12
N ARG A 205 13.92 24.90 -1.15
CA ARG A 205 14.35 25.31 -2.51
C ARG A 205 14.87 26.74 -2.55
N GLN A 206 14.21 27.65 -1.80
CA GLN A 206 14.60 29.07 -1.75
C GLN A 206 15.91 29.32 -0.99
N ARG A 207 16.34 28.38 -0.14
CA ARG A 207 17.60 28.47 0.62
C ARG A 207 18.82 27.94 -0.13
N LYS A 208 18.65 27.42 -1.35
CA LYS A 208 19.72 26.96 -2.24
C LYS A 208 20.05 27.98 -3.32
#